data_98533bbca0397ef69d15e3cb13d00a84
#
_entry.id   98533bbca0397ef69d15e3cb13d00a84
#
_cell.length_a   1.000
_cell.length_b   1.000
_cell.length_c   1.000
_cell.angle_alpha   90.00
_cell.angle_beta   90.00
_cell.angle_gamma   90.00
#
_symmetry.space_group_name_H-M   'P 1'
#
loop_
_entity.id
_entity.type
_entity.pdbx_description
1 polymer ?
#
loop_
_entity_poly.entity_id
_entity_poly.type
_entity_poly.pdbx_seq_one_letter_code
_entity_poly.pdbx_strand_id
1 'polypeptide(L)'
;MSLGAEIPAAGDGLRLGLDMPKLLLPLGRGRTVWTTLRDRLQPVADHVVVVLSPRAVPLFEQAARDDLASGRVSYRVQAEPRGMGAAVALGAEAFRHHQALLVVWGDQAGVSARTLAATGDALRSAGDSPRVVLPLVQVDRPYVQYVFDDAGRLARVRQSREGDACDPSGLSDVGTFGLSTRAYDGEWARYLAARDVGDRTGEVNFLPFLAHLSGAAGWPVTRIEVPDAEEARGINTREDLAFFRARFERDVD
;
A
#
# COMPACT_ATOMS: atom_id res chain seq x y z
N MET A 1 -1.18 -1.12 21.67
CA MET A 1 -0.70 -1.81 20.46
C MET A 1 0.02 -0.81 19.58
N SER A 2 1.27 -1.05 19.23
CA SER A 2 2.04 -0.18 18.34
C SER A 2 1.74 -0.54 16.87
N LEU A 3 1.44 0.47 16.07
CA LEU A 3 1.11 0.36 14.65
C LEU A 3 2.10 1.18 13.83
N GLY A 4 2.85 0.52 12.96
CA GLY A 4 3.68 1.20 11.97
C GLY A 4 2.93 1.42 10.66
N ALA A 5 3.38 2.38 9.86
CA ALA A 5 2.92 2.55 8.49
C ALA A 5 4.09 2.53 7.51
N GLU A 6 3.88 1.89 6.38
CA GLU A 6 4.86 1.81 5.31
C GLU A 6 4.29 2.33 4.01
N ILE A 7 5.09 3.14 3.32
CA ILE A 7 4.77 3.67 1.99
C ILE A 7 5.82 3.18 0.99
N PRO A 8 5.57 2.07 0.26
CA PRO A 8 6.41 1.66 -0.85
C PRO A 8 6.30 2.66 -2.00
N ALA A 9 7.38 3.39 -2.28
CA ALA A 9 7.44 4.46 -3.29
C ALA A 9 8.73 4.40 -4.13
N ALA A 10 9.35 3.23 -4.25
CA ALA A 10 10.58 3.04 -5.01
C ALA A 10 10.38 2.95 -6.54
N GLY A 11 9.15 3.01 -7.03
CA GLY A 11 8.86 2.99 -8.47
C GLY A 11 9.25 4.29 -9.16
N ASP A 12 9.92 4.19 -10.31
CA ASP A 12 10.46 5.35 -11.05
C ASP A 12 9.41 6.28 -11.69
N GLY A 13 8.13 5.90 -11.69
CA GLY A 13 7.07 6.74 -12.24
C GLY A 13 7.15 7.03 -13.75
N LEU A 14 7.94 6.25 -14.50
CA LEU A 14 8.27 6.47 -15.92
C LEU A 14 7.04 6.69 -16.82
N ARG A 15 5.91 6.07 -16.50
CA ARG A 15 4.66 6.19 -17.27
C ARG A 15 4.09 7.62 -17.31
N LEU A 16 4.40 8.43 -16.30
CA LEU A 16 3.96 9.83 -16.23
C LEU A 16 4.83 10.77 -17.09
N GLY A 17 6.04 10.32 -17.47
CA GLY A 17 7.00 11.15 -18.21
C GLY A 17 7.44 12.39 -17.42
N LEU A 18 7.39 12.31 -16.08
CA LEU A 18 7.81 13.38 -15.17
C LEU A 18 9.11 12.99 -14.48
N ASP A 19 9.99 13.95 -14.33
CA ASP A 19 11.28 13.77 -13.67
C ASP A 19 11.18 13.96 -12.15
N MET A 20 10.11 13.42 -11.56
CA MET A 20 9.77 13.55 -10.14
C MET A 20 9.14 12.26 -9.62
N PRO A 21 9.53 11.78 -8.42
CA PRO A 21 8.86 10.66 -7.78
C PRO A 21 7.36 10.90 -7.62
N LYS A 22 6.52 9.88 -7.90
CA LYS A 22 5.06 9.98 -7.76
C LYS A 22 4.63 10.54 -6.41
N LEU A 23 5.31 10.11 -5.34
CA LEU A 23 5.03 10.54 -3.97
C LEU A 23 5.15 12.06 -3.78
N LEU A 24 5.98 12.75 -4.57
CA LEU A 24 6.21 14.19 -4.48
C LEU A 24 5.39 15.01 -5.49
N LEU A 25 4.52 14.38 -6.27
CA LEU A 25 3.70 15.08 -7.25
C LEU A 25 2.78 16.11 -6.57
N PRO A 26 2.77 17.37 -7.05
CA PRO A 26 1.90 18.39 -6.52
C PRO A 26 0.44 18.14 -6.91
N LEU A 27 -0.45 18.22 -5.91
CA LEU A 27 -1.89 18.02 -6.05
C LEU A 27 -2.70 19.35 -6.02
N GLY A 28 -2.03 20.47 -5.79
CA GLY A 28 -2.65 21.78 -5.62
C GLY A 28 -2.64 22.25 -4.16
N ARG A 29 -2.87 23.54 -3.92
CA ARG A 29 -2.94 24.17 -2.58
C ARG A 29 -1.75 23.86 -1.67
N GLY A 30 -0.55 23.73 -2.22
CA GLY A 30 0.66 23.38 -1.49
C GLY A 30 0.74 21.92 -1.05
N ARG A 31 -0.21 21.07 -1.42
CA ARG A 31 -0.20 19.63 -1.11
C ARG A 31 0.52 18.83 -2.17
N THR A 32 1.19 17.78 -1.72
CA THR A 32 1.74 16.71 -2.55
C THR A 32 1.08 15.38 -2.17
N VAL A 33 1.35 14.31 -2.91
CA VAL A 33 0.93 12.96 -2.50
C VAL A 33 1.51 12.63 -1.12
N TRP A 34 2.81 12.95 -0.89
CA TRP A 34 3.47 12.76 0.40
C TRP A 34 2.74 13.45 1.55
N THR A 35 2.55 14.76 1.45
CA THR A 35 1.92 15.52 2.54
C THR A 35 0.51 15.06 2.81
N THR A 36 -0.22 14.64 1.77
CA THR A 36 -1.57 14.10 1.89
C THR A 36 -1.59 12.77 2.64
N LEU A 37 -0.72 11.82 2.27
CA LEU A 37 -0.62 10.52 2.95
C LEU A 37 -0.10 10.68 4.38
N ARG A 38 0.94 11.50 4.59
CA ARG A 38 1.48 11.80 5.91
C ARG A 38 0.40 12.31 6.86
N ASP A 39 -0.34 13.34 6.45
CA ASP A 39 -1.36 13.96 7.31
C ASP A 39 -2.47 12.98 7.70
N ARG A 40 -2.83 12.05 6.79
CA ARG A 40 -3.83 11.01 7.04
C ARG A 40 -3.28 9.85 7.89
N LEU A 41 -1.99 9.57 7.82
CA LEU A 41 -1.34 8.48 8.56
C LEU A 41 -0.94 8.91 9.97
N GLN A 42 -0.59 10.17 10.20
CA GLN A 42 -0.16 10.68 11.51
C GLN A 42 -1.10 10.34 12.68
N PRO A 43 -2.44 10.39 12.54
CA PRO A 43 -3.35 10.01 13.61
C PRO A 43 -3.45 8.49 13.83
N VAL A 44 -3.01 7.69 12.87
CA VAL A 44 -3.22 6.24 12.83
C VAL A 44 -1.98 5.46 13.24
N ALA A 45 -0.81 5.89 12.77
CA ALA A 45 0.46 5.17 12.93
C ALA A 45 1.44 5.92 13.83
N ASP A 46 2.21 5.18 14.63
CA ASP A 46 3.23 5.71 15.53
C ASP A 46 4.49 6.16 14.78
N HIS A 47 4.81 5.47 13.67
CA HIS A 47 5.96 5.74 12.82
C HIS A 47 5.64 5.41 11.36
N VAL A 48 6.19 6.20 10.43
CA VAL A 48 6.04 6.00 8.98
C VAL A 48 7.41 5.72 8.36
N VAL A 49 7.52 4.63 7.61
CA VAL A 49 8.70 4.31 6.79
C VAL A 49 8.34 4.46 5.31
N VAL A 50 9.14 5.21 4.58
CA VAL A 50 8.99 5.36 3.13
C VAL A 50 10.09 4.57 2.44
N VAL A 51 9.74 3.68 1.50
CA VAL A 51 10.72 2.95 0.70
C VAL A 51 10.92 3.67 -0.62
N LEU A 52 12.13 4.13 -0.87
CA LEU A 52 12.48 5.01 -1.99
C LEU A 52 13.47 4.34 -2.94
N SER A 53 13.45 4.75 -4.21
CA SER A 53 14.59 4.52 -5.11
C SER A 53 15.75 5.47 -4.75
N PRO A 54 17.02 5.13 -5.09
CA PRO A 54 18.17 6.01 -4.84
C PRO A 54 17.98 7.43 -5.40
N ARG A 55 17.34 7.53 -6.56
CA ARG A 55 17.05 8.80 -7.23
C ARG A 55 16.05 9.68 -6.48
N ALA A 56 15.11 9.06 -5.75
CA ALA A 56 14.08 9.79 -5.01
C ALA A 56 14.60 10.38 -3.69
N VAL A 57 15.68 9.83 -3.12
CA VAL A 57 16.18 10.19 -1.79
C VAL A 57 16.45 11.69 -1.63
N PRO A 58 17.28 12.36 -2.46
CA PRO A 58 17.59 13.78 -2.24
C PRO A 58 16.36 14.68 -2.33
N LEU A 59 15.41 14.33 -3.21
CA LEU A 59 14.17 15.09 -3.37
C LEU A 59 13.24 14.88 -2.17
N PHE A 60 13.17 13.67 -1.64
CA PHE A 60 12.37 13.35 -0.47
C PHE A 60 12.96 13.98 0.80
N GLU A 61 14.27 13.94 1.00
CA GLU A 61 14.94 14.58 2.14
C GLU A 61 14.69 16.10 2.18
N GLN A 62 14.66 16.73 1.01
CA GLN A 62 14.31 18.14 0.91
C GLN A 62 12.84 18.40 1.25
N ALA A 63 11.92 17.59 0.68
CA ALA A 63 10.48 17.77 0.83
C ALA A 63 9.96 17.38 2.23
N ALA A 64 10.58 16.39 2.89
CA ALA A 64 10.19 15.81 4.16
C ALA A 64 11.14 16.16 5.31
N ARG A 65 11.93 17.22 5.19
CA ARG A 65 12.99 17.60 6.17
C ARG A 65 12.48 17.64 7.61
N ASP A 66 11.39 18.33 7.84
CA ASP A 66 10.82 18.50 9.18
C ASP A 66 10.21 17.20 9.71
N ASP A 67 9.61 16.41 8.82
CA ASP A 67 9.06 15.10 9.15
C ASP A 67 10.17 14.13 9.59
N LEU A 68 11.28 14.11 8.87
CA LEU A 68 12.47 13.30 9.20
C LEU A 68 13.10 13.77 10.51
N ALA A 69 13.23 15.08 10.72
CA ALA A 69 13.77 15.67 11.95
C ALA A 69 12.91 15.35 13.18
N SER A 70 11.60 15.17 13.00
CA SER A 70 10.68 14.79 14.09
C SER A 70 10.93 13.38 14.65
N GLY A 71 11.64 12.52 13.92
CA GLY A 71 11.84 11.11 14.23
C GLY A 71 10.61 10.22 14.01
N ARG A 72 9.46 10.77 13.59
CA ARG A 72 8.25 10.01 13.28
C ARG A 72 8.23 9.44 11.87
N VAL A 73 9.13 9.90 11.03
CA VAL A 73 9.29 9.45 9.63
C VAL A 73 10.73 9.03 9.43
N SER A 74 10.92 7.95 8.72
CA SER A 74 12.22 7.52 8.21
C SER A 74 12.06 6.93 6.82
N TYR A 75 13.17 6.63 6.14
CA TYR A 75 13.10 5.96 4.85
C TYR A 75 14.07 4.77 4.76
N ARG A 76 13.82 3.91 3.80
CA ARG A 76 14.71 2.84 3.34
C ARG A 76 14.95 3.01 1.84
N VAL A 77 16.08 2.52 1.36
CA VAL A 77 16.44 2.65 -0.06
C VAL A 77 16.40 1.27 -0.71
N GLN A 78 15.50 1.09 -1.67
CA GLN A 78 15.51 -0.06 -2.55
C GLN A 78 16.47 0.23 -3.71
N ALA A 79 17.69 -0.30 -3.65
CA ALA A 79 18.74 -0.01 -4.62
C ALA A 79 18.43 -0.56 -6.02
N GLU A 80 17.76 -1.72 -6.08
CA GLU A 80 17.36 -2.37 -7.33
C GLU A 80 15.83 -2.51 -7.39
N PRO A 81 15.18 -2.27 -8.53
CA PRO A 81 13.73 -2.40 -8.68
C PRO A 81 13.30 -3.88 -8.75
N ARG A 82 13.24 -4.55 -7.60
CA ARG A 82 12.86 -5.96 -7.47
C ARG A 82 11.37 -6.21 -7.30
N GLY A 83 10.56 -5.17 -7.45
CA GLY A 83 9.12 -5.23 -7.31
C GLY A 83 8.58 -4.80 -5.95
N MET A 84 7.25 -4.67 -5.88
CA MET A 84 6.53 -4.14 -4.72
C MET A 84 6.71 -5.01 -3.47
N GLY A 85 6.71 -6.33 -3.61
CA GLY A 85 6.91 -7.24 -2.48
C GLY A 85 8.28 -7.08 -1.83
N ALA A 86 9.33 -6.87 -2.65
CA ALA A 86 10.67 -6.61 -2.12
C ALA A 86 10.76 -5.25 -1.41
N ALA A 87 10.04 -4.23 -1.92
CA ALA A 87 9.96 -2.93 -1.25
C ALA A 87 9.28 -3.06 0.12
N VAL A 88 8.11 -3.73 0.17
CA VAL A 88 7.38 -3.96 1.43
C VAL A 88 8.23 -4.76 2.43
N ALA A 89 8.93 -5.81 1.99
CA ALA A 89 9.81 -6.57 2.89
C ALA A 89 10.93 -5.72 3.48
N LEU A 90 11.51 -4.82 2.67
CA LEU A 90 12.57 -3.91 3.11
C LEU A 90 12.09 -2.89 4.15
N GLY A 91 10.90 -2.33 3.97
CA GLY A 91 10.31 -1.39 4.92
C GLY A 91 9.85 -2.07 6.20
N ALA A 92 9.28 -3.27 6.08
CA ALA A 92 8.78 -4.05 7.21
C ALA A 92 9.87 -4.38 8.25
N GLU A 93 11.13 -4.46 7.85
CA GLU A 93 12.24 -4.67 8.79
C GLU A 93 12.32 -3.60 9.90
N ALA A 94 11.87 -2.37 9.60
CA ALA A 94 11.85 -1.29 10.57
C ALA A 94 10.77 -1.49 11.66
N PHE A 95 9.80 -2.37 11.41
CA PHE A 95 8.64 -2.57 12.28
C PHE A 95 8.67 -3.88 13.08
N ARG A 96 9.82 -4.53 13.22
CA ARG A 96 9.96 -5.80 13.96
C ARG A 96 9.46 -5.72 15.41
N HIS A 97 9.49 -4.53 16.02
CA HIS A 97 9.00 -4.28 17.38
C HIS A 97 7.57 -3.75 17.44
N HIS A 98 6.93 -3.51 16.29
CA HIS A 98 5.52 -3.16 16.22
C HIS A 98 4.67 -4.43 16.13
N GLN A 99 3.42 -4.36 16.57
CA GLN A 99 2.50 -5.49 16.52
C GLN A 99 1.76 -5.58 15.20
N ALA A 100 1.62 -4.46 14.49
CA ALA A 100 0.99 -4.40 13.20
C ALA A 100 1.61 -3.37 12.26
N LEU A 101 1.37 -3.57 10.98
CA LEU A 101 1.85 -2.75 9.88
C LEU A 101 0.68 -2.38 8.97
N LEU A 102 0.59 -1.10 8.65
CA LEU A 102 -0.29 -0.56 7.62
C LEU A 102 0.56 -0.26 6.38
N VAL A 103 0.33 -0.96 5.29
CA VAL A 103 1.00 -0.70 4.00
C VAL A 103 0.09 0.16 3.15
N VAL A 104 0.60 1.27 2.60
CA VAL A 104 -0.14 2.20 1.73
C VAL A 104 0.69 2.50 0.50
N TRP A 105 0.15 2.27 -0.70
CA TRP A 105 0.88 2.56 -1.93
C TRP A 105 1.21 4.05 -2.07
N GLY A 106 2.44 4.36 -2.48
CA GLY A 106 2.94 5.73 -2.59
C GLY A 106 2.31 6.59 -3.69
N ASP A 107 1.33 6.06 -4.43
CA ASP A 107 0.55 6.79 -5.44
C ASP A 107 -0.95 6.89 -5.09
N GLN A 108 -1.35 6.42 -3.90
CA GLN A 108 -2.73 6.39 -3.43
C GLN A 108 -3.18 7.71 -2.78
N ALA A 109 -3.21 8.78 -3.56
CA ALA A 109 -3.70 10.08 -3.07
C ALA A 109 -5.20 10.07 -2.71
N GLY A 110 -5.97 9.09 -3.20
CA GLY A 110 -7.41 8.98 -3.01
C GLY A 110 -7.84 8.36 -1.68
N VAL A 111 -7.00 7.50 -1.05
CA VAL A 111 -7.39 6.81 0.18
C VAL A 111 -7.79 7.79 1.29
N SER A 112 -8.96 7.62 1.89
CA SER A 112 -9.49 8.53 2.90
C SER A 112 -8.86 8.30 4.29
N ALA A 113 -8.86 9.34 5.12
CA ALA A 113 -8.47 9.22 6.52
C ALA A 113 -9.38 8.21 7.27
N ARG A 114 -10.66 8.12 6.89
CA ARG A 114 -11.62 7.17 7.45
C ARG A 114 -11.22 5.72 7.16
N THR A 115 -10.82 5.42 5.92
CA THR A 115 -10.40 4.08 5.52
C THR A 115 -9.13 3.67 6.24
N LEU A 116 -8.15 4.58 6.36
CA LEU A 116 -6.91 4.33 7.11
C LEU A 116 -7.18 4.10 8.60
N ALA A 117 -8.03 4.93 9.22
CA ALA A 117 -8.42 4.78 10.62
C ALA A 117 -9.14 3.43 10.87
N ALA A 118 -10.13 3.09 10.03
CA ALA A 118 -10.85 1.83 10.14
C ALA A 118 -9.93 0.61 10.01
N THR A 119 -8.92 0.69 9.12
CA THR A 119 -7.91 -0.37 8.96
C THR A 119 -7.04 -0.50 10.21
N GLY A 120 -6.58 0.62 10.76
CA GLY A 120 -5.82 0.65 12.00
C GLY A 120 -6.61 0.12 13.21
N ASP A 121 -7.88 0.47 13.32
CA ASP A 121 -8.76 0.02 14.40
C ASP A 121 -9.05 -1.49 14.31
N ALA A 122 -9.23 -2.02 13.10
CA ALA A 122 -9.39 -3.46 12.89
C ALA A 122 -8.11 -4.24 13.28
N LEU A 123 -6.93 -3.68 13.02
CA LEU A 123 -5.66 -4.25 13.47
C LEU A 123 -5.53 -4.20 15.01
N ARG A 124 -5.83 -3.06 15.62
CA ARG A 124 -5.78 -2.89 17.08
C ARG A 124 -6.74 -3.86 17.78
N SER A 125 -7.93 -4.07 17.23
CA SER A 125 -8.93 -5.01 17.75
C SER A 125 -8.48 -6.47 17.72
N ALA A 126 -7.57 -6.83 16.80
CA ALA A 126 -7.02 -8.18 16.71
C ALA A 126 -5.98 -8.47 17.81
N GLY A 127 -5.41 -7.46 18.46
CA GLY A 127 -4.34 -7.61 19.43
C GLY A 127 -3.12 -8.32 18.82
N ASP A 128 -2.62 -9.35 19.51
CA ASP A 128 -1.48 -10.17 19.04
C ASP A 128 -1.87 -11.29 18.07
N SER A 129 -3.16 -11.44 17.77
CA SER A 129 -3.62 -12.48 16.85
C SER A 129 -3.21 -12.15 15.40
N PRO A 130 -2.70 -13.14 14.65
CA PRO A 130 -2.43 -12.96 13.24
C PRO A 130 -3.66 -12.44 12.48
N ARG A 131 -3.49 -11.41 11.65
CA ARG A 131 -4.59 -10.77 10.92
C ARG A 131 -4.12 -10.15 9.61
N VAL A 132 -4.96 -10.29 8.59
CA VAL A 132 -4.94 -9.48 7.37
C VAL A 132 -6.17 -8.59 7.36
N VAL A 133 -6.02 -7.29 7.10
CA VAL A 133 -7.14 -6.35 6.97
C VAL A 133 -7.10 -5.77 5.56
N LEU A 134 -8.21 -5.90 4.84
CA LEU A 134 -8.34 -5.49 3.45
C LEU A 134 -9.50 -4.50 3.28
N PRO A 135 -9.23 -3.20 3.12
CA PRO A 135 -10.19 -2.25 2.58
C PRO A 135 -10.42 -2.58 1.10
N LEU A 136 -11.67 -2.91 0.77
CA LEU A 136 -12.06 -3.36 -0.55
C LEU A 136 -13.24 -2.55 -1.06
N VAL A 137 -13.25 -2.32 -2.36
CA VAL A 137 -14.32 -1.63 -3.07
C VAL A 137 -14.79 -2.44 -4.26
N GLN A 138 -16.07 -2.40 -4.57
CA GLN A 138 -16.62 -2.99 -5.78
C GLN A 138 -16.34 -2.07 -6.97
N VAL A 139 -15.71 -2.61 -8.00
CA VAL A 139 -15.40 -1.85 -9.24
C VAL A 139 -15.73 -2.64 -10.49
N ASP A 140 -16.02 -1.92 -11.56
CA ASP A 140 -16.15 -2.49 -12.90
C ASP A 140 -14.76 -2.66 -13.52
N ARG A 141 -14.54 -3.80 -14.18
CA ARG A 141 -13.30 -4.15 -14.85
C ARG A 141 -12.06 -3.95 -13.95
N PRO A 142 -11.97 -4.65 -12.80
CA PRO A 142 -10.88 -4.51 -11.87
C PRO A 142 -9.53 -4.86 -12.53
N TYR A 143 -8.53 -4.05 -12.29
CA TYR A 143 -7.15 -4.34 -12.67
C TYR A 143 -6.50 -5.37 -11.72
N VAL A 144 -6.91 -5.33 -10.45
CA VAL A 144 -6.62 -6.29 -9.40
C VAL A 144 -7.94 -6.76 -8.83
N GLN A 145 -8.16 -8.09 -8.73
CA GLN A 145 -9.39 -8.67 -8.22
C GLN A 145 -9.12 -9.62 -7.06
N TYR A 146 -9.83 -9.40 -5.97
CA TYR A 146 -9.80 -10.24 -4.78
C TYR A 146 -10.90 -11.30 -4.83
N VAL A 147 -10.52 -12.58 -4.82
CA VAL A 147 -11.43 -13.71 -4.89
C VAL A 147 -11.44 -14.44 -3.56
N PHE A 148 -12.62 -14.54 -2.97
CA PHE A 148 -12.84 -15.24 -1.70
C PHE A 148 -13.53 -16.57 -1.95
N ASP A 149 -13.23 -17.57 -1.11
CA ASP A 149 -13.95 -18.86 -1.09
C ASP A 149 -15.24 -18.76 -0.23
N ASP A 150 -16.01 -19.84 -0.25
CA ASP A 150 -17.29 -19.93 0.49
C ASP A 150 -17.11 -19.82 2.01
N ALA A 151 -15.91 -20.08 2.52
CA ALA A 151 -15.56 -19.90 3.92
C ALA A 151 -15.10 -18.48 4.26
N GLY A 152 -15.09 -17.57 3.27
CA GLY A 152 -14.66 -16.18 3.41
C GLY A 152 -13.14 -15.99 3.49
N ARG A 153 -12.34 -17.00 3.14
CA ARG A 153 -10.89 -16.89 3.06
C ARG A 153 -10.49 -16.28 1.71
N LEU A 154 -9.46 -15.46 1.70
CA LEU A 154 -8.89 -14.95 0.45
C LEU A 154 -8.18 -16.09 -0.30
N ALA A 155 -8.86 -16.62 -1.32
CA ALA A 155 -8.38 -17.75 -2.10
C ALA A 155 -7.33 -17.30 -3.13
N ARG A 156 -7.52 -16.14 -3.77
CA ARG A 156 -6.65 -15.65 -4.82
C ARG A 156 -6.75 -14.13 -4.97
N VAL A 157 -5.64 -13.51 -5.40
CA VAL A 157 -5.62 -12.15 -5.96
C VAL A 157 -5.23 -12.27 -7.43
N ARG A 158 -6.13 -11.91 -8.33
CA ARG A 158 -5.89 -11.85 -9.77
C ARG A 158 -5.32 -10.50 -10.15
N GLN A 159 -4.34 -10.49 -11.03
CA GLN A 159 -3.66 -9.27 -11.49
C GLN A 159 -3.57 -9.26 -13.01
N SER A 160 -4.25 -8.33 -13.67
CA SER A 160 -4.24 -8.21 -15.15
C SER A 160 -2.82 -8.00 -15.69
N ARG A 161 -1.95 -7.32 -14.94
CA ARG A 161 -0.53 -7.12 -15.33
C ARG A 161 0.26 -8.43 -15.38
N GLU A 162 -0.11 -9.43 -14.59
CA GLU A 162 0.50 -10.76 -14.59
C GLU A 162 -0.19 -11.74 -15.57
N GLY A 163 -1.24 -11.25 -16.27
CA GLY A 163 -1.95 -12.02 -17.27
C GLY A 163 -3.17 -12.75 -16.76
N ASP A 164 -3.57 -12.50 -15.52
CA ASP A 164 -4.81 -13.06 -15.00
C ASP A 164 -6.04 -12.45 -15.70
N ALA A 165 -7.03 -13.28 -15.98
CA ALA A 165 -8.35 -12.84 -16.40
C ALA A 165 -9.15 -12.39 -15.16
N CYS A 166 -9.45 -11.11 -15.06
CA CYS A 166 -10.39 -10.58 -14.07
C CYS A 166 -11.81 -10.63 -14.60
N ASP A 167 -12.78 -10.77 -13.70
CA ASP A 167 -14.20 -10.74 -14.05
C ASP A 167 -14.63 -9.32 -14.45
N PRO A 168 -15.76 -9.14 -15.15
CA PRO A 168 -16.24 -7.82 -15.57
C PRO A 168 -16.50 -6.86 -14.42
N SER A 169 -16.76 -7.38 -13.21
CA SER A 169 -16.93 -6.61 -11.98
C SER A 169 -16.43 -7.43 -10.80
N GLY A 170 -15.86 -6.79 -9.78
CA GLY A 170 -15.33 -7.50 -8.62
C GLY A 170 -14.72 -6.60 -7.56
N LEU A 171 -14.32 -7.21 -6.45
CA LEU A 171 -13.67 -6.50 -5.37
C LEU A 171 -12.22 -6.18 -5.72
N SER A 172 -11.82 -4.92 -5.52
CA SER A 172 -10.46 -4.43 -5.67
C SER A 172 -10.00 -3.75 -4.39
N ASP A 173 -8.68 -3.66 -4.18
CA ASP A 173 -8.13 -2.90 -3.08
C ASP A 173 -8.12 -1.39 -3.38
N VAL A 174 -7.94 -0.62 -2.32
CA VAL A 174 -7.73 0.83 -2.40
C VAL A 174 -6.25 1.20 -2.15
N GLY A 175 -5.34 0.28 -2.42
CA GLY A 175 -3.90 0.47 -2.21
C GLY A 175 -3.50 0.56 -0.75
N THR A 176 -4.32 0.00 0.15
CA THR A 176 -4.09 0.00 1.59
C THR A 176 -4.30 -1.40 2.16
N PHE A 177 -3.39 -1.84 3.03
CA PHE A 177 -3.39 -3.20 3.59
C PHE A 177 -2.94 -3.17 5.04
N GLY A 178 -3.68 -3.86 5.90
CA GLY A 178 -3.29 -4.07 7.29
C GLY A 178 -2.76 -5.48 7.53
N LEU A 179 -1.63 -5.59 8.22
CA LEU A 179 -0.98 -6.89 8.51
C LEU A 179 -0.48 -6.93 9.94
N SER A 180 -0.60 -8.09 10.59
CA SER A 180 0.22 -8.37 11.77
C SER A 180 1.69 -8.49 11.36
N THR A 181 2.62 -7.90 12.12
CA THR A 181 4.06 -7.90 11.77
C THR A 181 4.66 -9.31 11.76
N ARG A 182 4.06 -10.26 12.46
CA ARG A 182 4.43 -11.69 12.37
C ARG A 182 4.41 -12.27 10.96
N ALA A 183 3.74 -11.60 9.99
CA ALA A 183 3.77 -11.98 8.58
C ALA A 183 5.20 -12.06 8.03
N TYR A 184 6.09 -11.25 8.57
CA TYR A 184 7.49 -11.18 8.13
C TYR A 184 8.44 -12.10 8.90
N ASP A 185 8.01 -12.63 10.07
CA ASP A 185 8.86 -13.50 10.90
C ASP A 185 8.96 -14.95 10.42
N GLY A 186 8.59 -15.24 9.20
CA GLY A 186 8.69 -16.59 8.63
C GLY A 186 7.76 -16.84 7.45
N GLU A 187 6.55 -16.25 7.43
CA GLU A 187 5.60 -16.48 6.34
C GLU A 187 6.08 -15.87 5.03
N TRP A 188 6.74 -14.71 5.07
CA TRP A 188 7.34 -14.13 3.88
C TRP A 188 8.42 -15.03 3.26
N ALA A 189 9.29 -15.59 4.10
CA ALA A 189 10.32 -16.53 3.63
C ALA A 189 9.70 -17.82 3.05
N ARG A 190 8.65 -18.36 3.67
CA ARG A 190 7.91 -19.52 3.15
C ARG A 190 7.23 -19.21 1.83
N TYR A 191 6.62 -18.04 1.70
CA TYR A 191 6.00 -17.59 0.47
C TYR A 191 7.02 -17.50 -0.68
N LEU A 192 8.17 -16.87 -0.42
CA LEU A 192 9.24 -16.75 -1.43
C LEU A 192 9.82 -18.11 -1.82
N ALA A 193 9.95 -19.05 -0.88
CA ALA A 193 10.41 -20.41 -1.18
C ALA A 193 9.40 -21.20 -2.05
N ALA A 194 8.12 -20.86 -1.98
CA ALA A 194 7.06 -21.52 -2.76
C ALA A 194 6.74 -20.81 -4.09
N ARG A 195 7.13 -19.55 -4.25
CA ARG A 195 6.91 -18.71 -5.44
C ARG A 195 8.09 -17.79 -5.67
N ASP A 196 8.69 -17.85 -6.84
CA ASP A 196 9.85 -17.00 -7.15
C ASP A 196 9.44 -15.56 -7.46
N VAL A 197 8.71 -15.35 -8.55
CA VAL A 197 8.41 -14.01 -9.10
C VAL A 197 7.11 -14.04 -9.91
N GLY A 198 6.62 -12.87 -10.29
CA GLY A 198 5.46 -12.72 -11.17
C GLY A 198 5.73 -13.27 -12.58
N ASP A 199 4.75 -13.98 -13.15
CA ASP A 199 4.88 -14.72 -14.41
C ASP A 199 5.27 -13.84 -15.60
N ARG A 200 4.83 -12.58 -15.62
CA ARG A 200 5.11 -11.63 -16.71
C ARG A 200 6.11 -10.54 -16.33
N THR A 201 6.06 -10.08 -15.10
CA THR A 201 6.90 -8.95 -14.68
C THR A 201 8.27 -9.37 -14.18
N GLY A 202 8.44 -10.62 -13.71
CA GLY A 202 9.64 -11.07 -13.04
C GLY A 202 9.87 -10.40 -11.68
N GLU A 203 8.87 -9.66 -11.17
CA GLU A 203 8.94 -8.93 -9.91
C GLU A 203 8.48 -9.80 -8.73
N VAL A 204 9.03 -9.54 -7.55
CA VAL A 204 8.50 -10.08 -6.31
C VAL A 204 7.18 -9.39 -5.99
N ASN A 205 6.06 -10.14 -6.09
CA ASN A 205 4.72 -9.61 -5.92
C ASN A 205 4.26 -9.67 -4.46
N PHE A 206 3.68 -8.56 -3.96
CA PHE A 206 3.10 -8.49 -2.62
C PHE A 206 1.68 -9.06 -2.53
N LEU A 207 0.84 -8.79 -3.53
CA LEU A 207 -0.60 -9.12 -3.43
C LEU A 207 -0.89 -10.63 -3.29
N PRO A 208 -0.23 -11.54 -4.02
CA PRO A 208 -0.40 -12.98 -3.81
C PRO A 208 0.04 -13.46 -2.43
N PHE A 209 0.93 -12.75 -1.75
CA PHE A 209 1.31 -13.05 -0.37
C PHE A 209 0.12 -12.92 0.59
N LEU A 210 -0.80 -11.99 0.36
CA LEU A 210 -2.02 -11.86 1.16
C LEU A 210 -2.90 -13.11 1.06
N ALA A 211 -3.00 -13.71 -0.13
CA ALA A 211 -3.70 -14.98 -0.33
C ALA A 211 -2.95 -16.15 0.34
N HIS A 212 -1.61 -16.18 0.32
CA HIS A 212 -0.81 -17.14 1.06
C HIS A 212 -1.09 -17.07 2.57
N LEU A 213 -1.10 -15.86 3.15
CA LEU A 213 -1.43 -15.67 4.57
C LEU A 213 -2.81 -16.22 4.92
N SER A 214 -3.82 -15.95 4.08
CA SER A 214 -5.18 -16.43 4.32
C SER A 214 -5.33 -17.94 4.12
N GLY A 215 -4.77 -18.46 3.04
CA GLY A 215 -4.90 -19.87 2.65
C GLY A 215 -3.92 -20.78 3.39
N ALA A 216 -2.63 -20.67 3.08
CA ALA A 216 -1.60 -21.60 3.58
C ALA A 216 -1.27 -21.37 5.07
N ALA A 217 -1.23 -20.13 5.53
CA ALA A 217 -0.95 -19.81 6.91
C ALA A 217 -2.22 -19.75 7.81
N GLY A 218 -3.41 -19.79 7.20
CA GLY A 218 -4.69 -19.81 7.92
C GLY A 218 -5.04 -18.52 8.66
N TRP A 219 -4.49 -17.38 8.24
CA TRP A 219 -4.75 -16.10 8.90
C TRP A 219 -6.15 -15.58 8.59
N PRO A 220 -6.90 -15.15 9.59
CA PRO A 220 -8.19 -14.49 9.37
C PRO A 220 -8.05 -13.23 8.55
N VAL A 221 -8.97 -13.01 7.61
CA VAL A 221 -9.07 -11.79 6.82
C VAL A 221 -10.27 -10.97 7.27
N THR A 222 -10.01 -9.72 7.68
CA THR A 222 -11.05 -8.74 7.95
C THR A 222 -11.23 -7.88 6.70
N ARG A 223 -12.42 -7.90 6.12
CA ARG A 223 -12.78 -7.04 4.99
C ARG A 223 -13.41 -5.76 5.52
N ILE A 224 -12.96 -4.61 5.00
CA ILE A 224 -13.60 -3.31 5.23
C ILE A 224 -14.20 -2.89 3.89
N GLU A 225 -15.51 -2.67 3.88
CA GLU A 225 -16.18 -2.15 2.70
C GLU A 225 -15.89 -0.65 2.56
N VAL A 226 -15.35 -0.28 1.40
CA VAL A 226 -15.09 1.11 1.03
C VAL A 226 -16.19 1.56 0.07
N PRO A 227 -17.02 2.54 0.45
CA PRO A 227 -18.16 2.95 -0.37
C PRO A 227 -17.77 3.82 -1.56
N ASP A 228 -16.63 4.51 -1.50
CA ASP A 228 -16.16 5.41 -2.55
C ASP A 228 -15.16 4.70 -3.47
N ALA A 229 -15.60 4.37 -4.69
CA ALA A 229 -14.75 3.71 -5.69
C ALA A 229 -13.55 4.58 -6.14
N GLU A 230 -13.60 5.90 -5.94
CA GLU A 230 -12.48 6.78 -6.24
C GLU A 230 -11.28 6.55 -5.32
N GLU A 231 -11.48 5.95 -4.14
CA GLU A 231 -10.38 5.55 -3.26
C GLU A 231 -9.47 4.47 -3.87
N ALA A 232 -9.96 3.67 -4.83
CA ALA A 232 -9.12 2.70 -5.56
C ALA A 232 -8.24 3.32 -6.65
N ARG A 233 -8.42 4.61 -6.93
CA ARG A 233 -7.68 5.28 -7.99
C ARG A 233 -6.29 5.73 -7.51
N GLY A 234 -5.23 5.10 -8.03
CA GLY A 234 -3.85 5.56 -7.86
C GLY A 234 -3.42 6.50 -8.99
N ILE A 235 -2.38 7.28 -8.76
CA ILE A 235 -1.80 8.17 -9.79
C ILE A 235 -0.86 7.39 -10.69
N ASN A 236 -1.36 6.91 -11.83
CA ASN A 236 -0.60 6.13 -12.79
C ASN A 236 -0.41 6.84 -14.13
N THR A 237 -1.30 7.77 -14.48
CA THR A 237 -1.34 8.52 -15.72
C THR A 237 -1.41 10.02 -15.46
N ARG A 238 -1.18 10.83 -16.51
CA ARG A 238 -1.41 12.28 -16.44
C ARG A 238 -2.87 12.64 -16.19
N GLU A 239 -3.79 11.80 -16.65
CA GLU A 239 -5.22 11.94 -16.42
C GLU A 239 -5.56 11.73 -14.94
N ASP A 240 -4.97 10.72 -14.28
CA ASP A 240 -5.13 10.52 -12.84
C ASP A 240 -4.63 11.73 -12.05
N LEU A 241 -3.46 12.25 -12.42
CA LEU A 241 -2.91 13.44 -11.77
C LEU A 241 -3.82 14.66 -11.95
N ALA A 242 -4.36 14.87 -13.15
CA ALA A 242 -5.31 15.95 -13.42
C ALA A 242 -6.60 15.79 -12.62
N PHE A 243 -7.13 14.56 -12.51
CA PHE A 243 -8.28 14.24 -11.67
C PHE A 243 -8.06 14.63 -10.22
N PHE A 244 -6.93 14.20 -9.62
CA PHE A 244 -6.64 14.52 -8.23
C PHE A 244 -6.40 16.02 -8.01
N ARG A 245 -5.74 16.71 -8.92
CA ARG A 245 -5.59 18.17 -8.85
C ARG A 245 -6.94 18.87 -8.82
N ALA A 246 -7.85 18.50 -9.71
CA ALA A 246 -9.20 19.07 -9.74
C ALA A 246 -10.00 18.74 -8.47
N ARG A 247 -9.82 17.53 -7.89
CA ARG A 247 -10.44 17.14 -6.62
C ARG A 247 -9.93 18.00 -5.47
N PHE A 248 -8.60 18.10 -5.31
CA PHE A 248 -7.96 18.90 -4.24
C PHE A 248 -8.18 20.42 -4.37
N GLU A 249 -8.50 20.91 -5.56
CA GLU A 249 -8.90 22.30 -5.76
C GLU A 249 -10.34 22.57 -5.29
N ARG A 250 -11.22 21.56 -5.39
CA ARG A 250 -12.66 21.67 -5.00
C ARG A 250 -12.91 21.44 -3.52
N ASP A 251 -12.14 20.52 -2.91
CA ASP A 251 -12.29 20.21 -1.48
C ASP A 251 -11.90 21.47 -0.67
N VAL A 252 -12.93 22.25 -0.37
CA VAL A 252 -12.85 23.27 0.66
C VAL A 252 -12.97 22.53 1.98
N ASP A 253 -11.98 22.67 2.85
CA ASP A 253 -11.89 22.07 4.19
C ASP A 253 -13.20 22.12 4.97
#